data_88ab3c7bc8288f13a9308b0da1ba2ea5
#
_entry.id   88ab3c7bc8288f13a9308b0da1ba2ea5
#
_cell.length_a   1.000
_cell.length_b   1.000
_cell.length_c   1.000
_cell.angle_alpha   90.00
_cell.angle_beta   90.00
_cell.angle_gamma   90.00
#
_symmetry.space_group_name_H-M   'P 1'
#
loop_
_entity.id
_entity.type
_entity.pdbx_description
1 polymer ?
#
loop_
_entity_poly.entity_id
_entity_poly.type
_entity_poly.pdbx_seq_one_letter_code
_entity_poly.pdbx_strand_id
1 'polypeptide(L)'
;MGDLLLDTDAVSILFKPAHPFYPRCVAATSGHHLLISFMTQAELVLWPRRNRWGTPRLELLLSHIGLFTTLYPDEKTCGQWADIVSESAAAGRPIGTADAWIAACARQWGVPLVTANFRDFEYVRGITVIPLGGL
;
A
#
# COMPACT_ATOMS: atom_id res chain seq x y z
N MET A 1 6.22 -17.84 4.77
CA MET A 1 5.93 -17.48 3.39
C MET A 1 6.55 -16.11 3.08
N GLY A 2 6.60 -15.74 1.82
CA GLY A 2 7.28 -14.52 1.40
C GLY A 2 6.63 -13.22 1.89
N ASP A 3 7.27 -12.11 1.53
CA ASP A 3 6.82 -10.79 1.91
C ASP A 3 5.75 -10.27 0.93
N LEU A 4 4.81 -9.49 1.45
CA LEU A 4 3.83 -8.76 0.65
C LEU A 4 3.82 -7.31 1.09
N LEU A 5 3.71 -6.39 0.13
CA LEU A 5 3.49 -4.97 0.40
C LEU A 5 2.00 -4.68 0.21
N LEU A 6 1.38 -4.02 1.18
CA LEU A 6 -0.01 -3.62 1.09
C LEU A 6 -0.08 -2.12 0.81
N ASP A 7 -0.99 -1.71 -0.10
CA ASP A 7 -1.29 -0.30 -0.24
C ASP A 7 -2.16 0.18 0.92
N THR A 8 -2.43 1.48 0.98
CA THR A 8 -3.15 2.08 2.09
C THR A 8 -4.57 1.52 2.23
N ASP A 9 -5.27 1.31 1.11
CA ASP A 9 -6.62 0.76 1.14
C ASP A 9 -6.64 -0.69 1.64
N ALA A 10 -5.68 -1.50 1.23
CA ALA A 10 -5.58 -2.89 1.71
C ALA A 10 -5.37 -2.95 3.22
N VAL A 11 -4.51 -2.09 3.76
CA VAL A 11 -4.32 -2.00 5.23
C VAL A 11 -5.61 -1.56 5.91
N SER A 12 -6.30 -0.56 5.34
CA SER A 12 -7.59 -0.09 5.87
C SER A 12 -8.64 -1.19 5.88
N ILE A 13 -8.69 -2.01 4.84
CA ILE A 13 -9.63 -3.14 4.74
C ILE A 13 -9.39 -4.12 5.89
N LEU A 14 -8.13 -4.46 6.18
CA LEU A 14 -7.80 -5.35 7.30
C LEU A 14 -8.22 -4.77 8.66
N PHE A 15 -8.37 -3.46 8.75
CA PHE A 15 -8.85 -2.77 9.96
C PHE A 15 -10.38 -2.76 10.07
N LYS A 16 -11.08 -3.19 9.01
CA LYS A 16 -12.55 -3.12 8.91
C LYS A 16 -13.14 -4.50 8.58
N PRO A 17 -13.36 -5.37 9.59
CA PRO A 17 -13.89 -6.72 9.34
C PRO A 17 -15.23 -6.76 8.58
N ALA A 18 -16.01 -5.68 8.63
CA ALA A 18 -17.28 -5.60 7.90
C ALA A 18 -17.12 -5.19 6.43
N HIS A 19 -15.92 -4.83 5.98
CA HIS A 19 -15.66 -4.42 4.61
C HIS A 19 -15.89 -5.61 3.65
N PRO A 20 -16.54 -5.40 2.48
CA PRO A 20 -16.80 -6.49 1.53
C PRO A 20 -15.57 -7.26 1.08
N PHE A 21 -14.42 -6.60 1.00
CA PHE A 21 -13.15 -7.22 0.59
C PHE A 21 -12.35 -7.82 1.74
N TYR A 22 -12.83 -7.70 2.97
CA TYR A 22 -12.09 -8.21 4.13
C TYR A 22 -11.72 -9.70 4.02
N PRO A 23 -12.65 -10.61 3.66
CA PRO A 23 -12.29 -12.02 3.54
C PRO A 23 -11.22 -12.26 2.47
N ARG A 24 -11.29 -11.56 1.36
CA ARG A 24 -10.27 -11.68 0.28
C ARG A 24 -8.92 -11.17 0.73
N CYS A 25 -8.90 -10.06 1.46
CA CYS A 25 -7.67 -9.48 1.96
C CYS A 25 -7.01 -10.40 2.99
N VAL A 26 -7.77 -10.97 3.90
CA VAL A 26 -7.28 -11.94 4.87
C VAL A 26 -6.70 -13.16 4.14
N ALA A 27 -7.42 -13.70 3.16
CA ALA A 27 -6.95 -14.86 2.40
C ALA A 27 -5.66 -14.58 1.65
N ALA A 28 -5.54 -13.39 1.04
CA ALA A 28 -4.35 -13.00 0.27
C ALA A 28 -3.12 -12.79 1.15
N THR A 29 -3.31 -12.36 2.39
CA THR A 29 -2.21 -11.95 3.27
C THR A 29 -1.84 -12.97 4.35
N SER A 30 -2.70 -13.96 4.58
CA SER A 30 -2.48 -14.96 5.64
C SER A 30 -1.18 -15.73 5.45
N GLY A 31 -0.39 -15.83 6.52
CA GLY A 31 0.88 -16.55 6.51
C GLY A 31 2.05 -15.80 5.87
N HIS A 32 1.84 -14.57 5.40
CA HIS A 32 2.89 -13.74 4.83
C HIS A 32 3.41 -12.71 5.83
N HIS A 33 4.65 -12.28 5.64
CA HIS A 33 5.20 -11.10 6.30
C HIS A 33 4.68 -9.86 5.59
N LEU A 34 4.02 -8.97 6.33
CA LEU A 34 3.32 -7.82 5.75
C LEU A 34 4.13 -6.55 5.90
N LEU A 35 4.33 -5.87 4.78
CA LEU A 35 5.08 -4.63 4.67
C LEU A 35 4.15 -3.49 4.25
N ILE A 36 4.47 -2.29 4.68
CA ILE A 36 3.84 -1.06 4.16
C ILE A 36 4.93 -0.06 3.79
N SER A 37 4.61 0.84 2.87
CA SER A 37 5.51 1.95 2.57
C SER A 37 5.37 3.05 3.64
N PHE A 38 6.40 3.89 3.76
CA PHE A 38 6.33 5.09 4.60
C PHE A 38 5.15 5.98 4.20
N MET A 39 4.79 6.00 2.91
CA MET A 39 3.66 6.79 2.41
C MET A 39 2.33 6.25 2.96
N THR A 40 2.18 4.94 2.97
CA THR A 40 1.01 4.30 3.58
C THR A 40 0.92 4.62 5.07
N GLN A 41 2.05 4.57 5.79
CA GLN A 41 2.07 4.97 7.19
C GLN A 41 1.58 6.41 7.36
N ALA A 42 2.07 7.33 6.53
CA ALA A 42 1.66 8.74 6.59
C ALA A 42 0.15 8.90 6.35
N GLU A 43 -0.38 8.22 5.34
CA GLU A 43 -1.81 8.28 5.04
C GLU A 43 -2.66 7.70 6.17
N LEU A 44 -2.22 6.61 6.77
CA LEU A 44 -2.95 5.98 7.89
C LEU A 44 -2.97 6.85 9.13
N VAL A 45 -1.88 7.55 9.46
CA VAL A 45 -1.86 8.45 10.62
C VAL A 45 -2.57 9.79 10.35
N LEU A 46 -2.78 10.14 9.08
CA LEU A 46 -3.60 11.27 8.71
C LEU A 46 -5.10 10.99 8.90
N TRP A 47 -5.52 9.77 8.67
CA TRP A 47 -6.91 9.34 8.71
C TRP A 47 -7.65 9.70 10.00
N PRO A 48 -7.15 9.34 11.22
CA PRO A 48 -7.83 9.74 12.44
C PRO A 48 -7.85 11.25 12.66
N ARG A 49 -6.86 11.98 12.16
CA ARG A 49 -6.82 13.44 12.25
C ARG A 49 -7.93 14.09 11.43
N ARG A 50 -8.13 13.61 10.20
CA ARG A 50 -9.21 14.09 9.33
C ARG A 50 -10.58 13.75 9.87
N ASN A 51 -10.73 12.61 10.50
CA ASN A 51 -12.02 12.09 10.97
C ASN A 51 -12.24 12.34 12.47
N ARG A 52 -11.32 13.02 13.13
CA ARG A 52 -11.40 13.40 14.55
C ARG A 52 -11.72 12.21 15.46
N TRP A 53 -10.97 11.13 15.29
CA TRP A 53 -11.16 9.93 16.10
C TRP A 53 -10.78 10.18 17.56
N GLY A 54 -11.54 9.56 18.49
CA GLY A 54 -11.18 9.54 19.90
C GLY A 54 -10.00 8.61 20.17
N THR A 55 -9.44 8.74 21.37
CA THR A 55 -8.24 8.00 21.78
C THR A 55 -8.36 6.49 21.65
N PRO A 56 -9.46 5.81 22.04
CA PRO A 56 -9.54 4.35 21.94
C PRO A 56 -9.40 3.86 20.50
N ARG A 57 -10.06 4.52 19.55
CA ARG A 57 -10.01 4.13 18.14
C ARG A 57 -8.65 4.42 17.54
N LEU A 58 -8.02 5.53 17.92
CA LEU A 58 -6.66 5.88 17.51
C LEU A 58 -5.67 4.82 17.98
N GLU A 59 -5.77 4.37 19.23
CA GLU A 59 -4.90 3.34 19.78
C GLU A 59 -5.04 2.01 19.05
N LEU A 60 -6.27 1.64 18.67
CA LEU A 60 -6.50 0.44 17.86
C LEU A 60 -5.81 0.54 16.50
N LEU A 61 -5.89 1.71 15.85
CA LEU A 61 -5.23 1.92 14.56
C LEU A 61 -3.71 1.84 14.70
N LEU A 62 -3.13 2.47 15.71
CA LEU A 62 -1.68 2.43 15.94
C LEU A 62 -1.19 1.01 16.22
N SER A 63 -1.95 0.23 16.99
CA SER A 63 -1.66 -1.19 17.21
C SER A 63 -1.73 -1.99 15.91
N HIS A 64 -2.70 -1.69 15.06
CA HIS A 64 -2.84 -2.34 13.74
C HIS A 64 -1.64 -2.03 12.85
N ILE A 65 -1.24 -0.76 12.76
CA ILE A 65 -0.06 -0.34 12.00
C ILE A 65 1.20 -1.07 12.51
N GLY A 66 1.30 -1.27 13.81
CA GLY A 66 2.42 -1.99 14.43
C GLY A 66 2.58 -3.45 14.00
N LEU A 67 1.56 -4.04 13.37
CA LEU A 67 1.64 -5.40 12.82
C LEU A 67 2.42 -5.46 11.50
N PHE A 68 2.69 -4.32 10.89
CA PHE A 68 3.38 -4.23 9.61
C PHE A 68 4.81 -3.74 9.80
N THR A 69 5.70 -4.18 8.91
CA THR A 69 7.04 -3.59 8.82
C THR A 69 6.96 -2.42 7.84
N THR A 70 7.37 -1.24 8.27
CA THR A 70 7.38 -0.06 7.41
C THR A 70 8.69 0.05 6.66
N LEU A 71 8.62 0.23 5.34
CA LEU A 71 9.76 0.49 4.48
C LEU A 71 9.94 1.99 4.33
N TYR A 72 11.13 2.48 4.71
CA TYR A 72 11.46 3.90 4.60
C TYR A 72 12.28 4.16 3.34
N PRO A 73 12.13 5.33 2.72
CA PRO A 73 12.81 5.65 1.48
C PRO A 73 14.30 5.85 1.70
N ASP A 74 15.09 5.41 0.73
CA ASP A 74 16.50 5.72 0.59
C ASP A 74 16.74 6.32 -0.79
N GLU A 75 18.01 6.46 -1.19
CA GLU A 75 18.35 7.00 -2.50
C GLU A 75 17.78 6.15 -3.64
N LYS A 76 17.76 4.82 -3.49
CA LYS A 76 17.21 3.92 -4.50
C LYS A 76 15.70 4.09 -4.63
N THR A 77 15.01 4.27 -3.53
CA THR A 77 13.56 4.54 -3.55
C THR A 77 13.25 5.81 -4.33
N CYS A 78 14.03 6.86 -4.10
CA CYS A 78 13.87 8.12 -4.82
C CYS A 78 14.06 7.93 -6.32
N GLY A 79 15.07 7.16 -6.72
CA GLY A 79 15.31 6.83 -8.14
C GLY A 79 14.14 6.05 -8.75
N GLN A 80 13.63 5.05 -8.04
CA GLN A 80 12.47 4.28 -8.51
C GLN A 80 11.24 5.15 -8.64
N TRP A 81 11.00 6.05 -7.68
CA TRP A 81 9.87 6.98 -7.77
C TRP A 81 9.97 7.88 -9.00
N ALA A 82 11.14 8.46 -9.24
CA ALA A 82 11.38 9.33 -10.38
C ALA A 82 11.18 8.59 -11.72
N ASP A 83 11.68 7.35 -11.81
CA ASP A 83 11.53 6.52 -13.00
C ASP A 83 10.05 6.19 -13.25
N ILE A 84 9.31 5.79 -12.21
CA ILE A 84 7.88 5.45 -12.33
C ILE A 84 7.07 6.66 -12.78
N VAL A 85 7.29 7.81 -12.16
CA VAL A 85 6.58 9.05 -12.52
C VAL A 85 6.88 9.43 -13.98
N SER A 86 8.14 9.36 -14.37
CA SER A 86 8.58 9.67 -15.74
C SER A 86 7.99 8.71 -16.77
N GLU A 87 8.07 7.41 -16.52
CA GLU A 87 7.53 6.37 -17.41
C GLU A 87 6.01 6.51 -17.55
N SER A 88 5.32 6.79 -16.46
CA SER A 88 3.88 6.96 -16.42
C SER A 88 3.43 8.19 -17.23
N ALA A 89 4.12 9.31 -17.06
CA ALA A 89 3.84 10.53 -17.82
C ALA A 89 4.08 10.32 -19.31
N ALA A 90 5.20 9.67 -19.67
CA ALA A 90 5.54 9.39 -21.08
C ALA A 90 4.53 8.47 -21.75
N ALA A 91 3.90 7.56 -20.99
CA ALA A 91 2.88 6.65 -21.50
C ALA A 91 1.49 7.31 -21.56
N GLY A 92 1.35 8.57 -21.17
CA GLY A 92 0.07 9.27 -21.11
C GLY A 92 -0.86 8.78 -20.00
N ARG A 93 -0.31 8.14 -18.96
CA ARG A 93 -1.05 7.55 -17.85
C ARG A 93 -0.43 7.99 -16.52
N PRO A 94 -0.52 9.28 -16.19
CA PRO A 94 0.13 9.81 -14.99
C PRO A 94 -0.38 9.10 -13.73
N ILE A 95 0.57 8.70 -12.90
CA ILE A 95 0.29 8.08 -11.60
C ILE A 95 0.29 9.14 -10.51
N GLY A 96 -0.58 8.97 -9.50
CA GLY A 96 -0.59 9.86 -8.34
C GLY A 96 0.70 9.76 -7.53
N THR A 97 1.08 10.85 -6.87
CA THR A 97 2.32 10.94 -6.11
C THR A 97 2.42 9.87 -5.03
N ALA A 98 1.36 9.66 -4.26
CA ALA A 98 1.32 8.65 -3.19
C ALA A 98 1.44 7.24 -3.75
N ASP A 99 0.68 6.93 -4.80
CA ASP A 99 0.72 5.62 -5.45
C ASP A 99 2.11 5.33 -6.04
N ALA A 100 2.75 6.37 -6.59
CA ALA A 100 4.11 6.23 -7.12
C ALA A 100 5.12 5.85 -6.04
N TRP A 101 5.00 6.37 -4.82
CA TRP A 101 5.85 5.98 -3.70
C TRP A 101 5.62 4.52 -3.30
N ILE A 102 4.36 4.09 -3.26
CA ILE A 102 4.00 2.70 -2.95
C ILE A 102 4.57 1.77 -4.02
N ALA A 103 4.38 2.11 -5.30
CA ALA A 103 4.93 1.33 -6.42
C ALA A 103 6.46 1.31 -6.39
N ALA A 104 7.11 2.41 -6.03
CA ALA A 104 8.56 2.49 -5.92
C ALA A 104 9.09 1.50 -4.87
N CYS A 105 8.43 1.39 -3.74
CA CYS A 105 8.78 0.40 -2.72
C CYS A 105 8.64 -1.02 -3.24
N ALA A 106 7.52 -1.34 -3.90
CA ALA A 106 7.29 -2.67 -4.45
C ALA A 106 8.38 -3.05 -5.47
N ARG A 107 8.72 -2.12 -6.36
CA ARG A 107 9.72 -2.38 -7.39
C ARG A 107 11.14 -2.50 -6.83
N GLN A 108 11.49 -1.64 -5.88
CA GLN A 108 12.81 -1.65 -5.27
C GLN A 108 13.10 -2.95 -4.53
N TRP A 109 12.16 -3.41 -3.74
CA TRP A 109 12.34 -4.62 -2.93
C TRP A 109 11.89 -5.90 -3.62
N GLY A 110 11.28 -5.79 -4.82
CA GLY A 110 10.83 -6.96 -5.57
C GLY A 110 9.74 -7.74 -4.85
N VAL A 111 8.85 -7.05 -4.15
CA VAL A 111 7.76 -7.68 -3.39
C VAL A 111 6.41 -7.44 -4.10
N PRO A 112 5.51 -8.43 -4.10
CA PRO A 112 4.18 -8.23 -4.67
C PRO A 112 3.39 -7.18 -3.90
N LEU A 113 2.59 -6.40 -4.62
CA LEU A 113 1.73 -5.36 -4.07
C LEU A 113 0.28 -5.85 -4.02
N VAL A 114 -0.29 -5.87 -2.82
CA VAL A 114 -1.71 -6.18 -2.61
C VAL A 114 -2.49 -4.87 -2.63
N THR A 115 -3.49 -4.78 -3.49
CA THR A 115 -4.29 -3.56 -3.66
C THR A 115 -5.75 -3.84 -3.92
N ALA A 116 -6.63 -2.95 -3.43
CA ALA A 116 -8.04 -2.93 -3.80
C ALA A 116 -8.28 -2.09 -5.07
N ASN A 117 -7.27 -1.35 -5.54
CA ASN A 117 -7.35 -0.41 -6.66
C ASN A 117 -6.38 -0.82 -7.76
N PHE A 118 -6.62 -1.98 -8.36
CA PHE A 118 -5.73 -2.54 -9.37
C PHE A 118 -5.38 -1.55 -10.48
N ARG A 119 -6.36 -0.76 -10.93
CA ARG A 119 -6.17 0.19 -12.05
C ARG A 119 -5.13 1.27 -11.77
N ASP A 120 -4.92 1.61 -10.50
CA ASP A 120 -3.91 2.62 -10.13
C ASP A 120 -2.49 2.13 -10.37
N PHE A 121 -2.30 0.80 -10.46
CA PHE A 121 -0.97 0.19 -10.55
C PHE A 121 -0.79 -0.70 -11.78
N GLU A 122 -1.84 -0.96 -12.57
CA GLU A 122 -1.78 -1.97 -13.65
C GLU A 122 -0.74 -1.68 -14.72
N TYR A 123 -0.40 -0.41 -14.93
CA TYR A 123 0.56 -0.01 -15.96
C TYR A 123 1.97 0.25 -15.42
N VAL A 124 2.19 0.04 -14.14
CA VAL A 124 3.53 0.18 -13.56
C VAL A 124 4.35 -1.05 -13.93
N ARG A 125 5.49 -0.82 -14.59
CA ARG A 125 6.37 -1.92 -14.99
C ARG A 125 7.17 -2.44 -13.82
N GLY A 126 7.48 -3.73 -13.87
CA GLY A 126 8.41 -4.36 -12.94
C GLY A 126 7.85 -4.65 -11.55
N ILE A 127 6.54 -4.58 -11.38
CA ILE A 127 5.88 -4.99 -10.13
C ILE A 127 4.85 -6.09 -10.40
N THR A 128 4.63 -6.91 -9.39
CA THR A 128 3.54 -7.90 -9.39
C THR A 128 2.41 -7.35 -8.55
N VAL A 129 1.22 -7.26 -9.11
CA VAL A 129 0.04 -6.74 -8.41
C VAL A 129 -0.92 -7.88 -8.10
N ILE A 130 -1.35 -7.95 -6.85
CA ILE A 130 -2.35 -8.92 -6.37
C ILE A 130 -3.64 -8.14 -6.09
N PRO A 131 -4.64 -8.22 -6.98
CA PRO A 131 -5.88 -7.46 -6.79
C PRO A 131 -6.80 -8.13 -5.77
N LEU A 132 -7.47 -7.31 -4.95
CA LEU A 132 -8.44 -7.78 -3.96
C LEU A 132 -9.88 -7.78 -4.48
N GLY A 133 -10.17 -7.01 -5.52
CA GLY A 133 -11.49 -6.85 -6.06
C GLY A 133 -11.57 -7.14 -7.55
N GLY A 134 -12.77 -7.08 -8.11
CA GLY A 134 -13.02 -7.34 -9.52
C GLY A 134 -12.21 -6.43 -10.44
N LEU A 135 -11.63 -7.04 -11.42
CA LEU A 135 -10.88 -6.35 -12.48
C LEU A 135 -11.84 -5.74 -13.49
#